data_82ccfef35e93a603d92d0566c281c02e
#
_entry.id   82ccfef35e93a603d92d0566c281c02e
#
_cell.length_a   1.000
_cell.length_b   1.000
_cell.length_c   1.000
_cell.angle_alpha   90.00
_cell.angle_beta   90.00
_cell.angle_gamma   90.00
#
_symmetry.space_group_name_H-M   'P 1'
#
loop_
_entity.id
_entity.type
_entity.pdbx_description
1 polymer ?
#
loop_
_entity_poly.entity_id
_entity_poly.type
_entity_poly.pdbx_seq_one_letter_code
_entity_poly.pdbx_strand_id
1 'polypeptide(L)'
;MMSQDAGEPFFAGKNKWGYDYMSPYMLIKDLGKVKTLAIGRYKARFGMGLVMNNSFSMGKQASLASIGRVSRGLYAHASRQEGNYMQGIGATVETIHNLDVTGFLSYRKIDATINSDDNSISTILKTGYHRSATEMLRRRNASQAIMGGNVYYHVNGFHFGITGYQTSFDKPLHPDTTKLYKLIAPWGKRFWNIGADYAYMSRRISINGEVATGNSKGIATINSINYMVNSNLTLVAIQRFYSYKYYSLMASSFSEGRSVQNESGVYLGAKWQPIYQLTFSHYFDWAYFPWPKYLATATTRTFDMQHSATWSKNTWSITARYRLKTWNKDSKDDNDNKFLDRITQHRIRLTITKDNKLLFLRTQGDISLYHKDENSFGYMVMQQVGIRKNKMQAYTSLAYFNTDDYNSRVYTYERSTLYNLSFPALYGEGIRFAATIRADFSSNLMAIAKVGGTHRIDNNKIGSGLQAIDTKTPIDVDLQLRWKF
;
A
#
# COMPACT_ATOMS: atom_id res chain seq x y z
N MET A 1 13.37 13.25 7.56
CA MET A 1 13.64 12.47 6.34
C MET A 1 13.63 13.42 5.16
N MET A 2 14.58 13.27 4.24
CA MET A 2 14.69 14.02 2.99
C MET A 2 14.83 13.03 1.86
N SER A 3 14.21 13.28 0.71
CA SER A 3 14.32 12.42 -0.48
C SER A 3 14.18 13.24 -1.76
N GLN A 4 14.67 12.66 -2.85
CA GLN A 4 14.60 13.19 -4.18
C GLN A 4 14.49 12.04 -5.16
N ASP A 5 13.68 12.20 -6.19
CA ASP A 5 13.55 11.23 -7.26
C ASP A 5 14.51 11.54 -8.42
N ALA A 6 14.87 10.51 -9.18
CA ALA A 6 15.74 10.68 -10.34
C ALA A 6 15.11 11.64 -11.37
N GLY A 7 15.89 12.62 -11.85
CA GLY A 7 15.45 13.64 -12.79
C GLY A 7 14.90 14.93 -12.17
N GLU A 8 14.78 14.99 -10.85
CA GLU A 8 14.38 16.23 -10.16
C GLU A 8 15.57 17.17 -9.96
N PRO A 9 15.34 18.51 -9.98
CA PRO A 9 16.41 19.49 -9.74
C PRO A 9 16.97 19.35 -8.32
N PHE A 10 18.29 19.32 -8.17
CA PHE A 10 19.00 19.26 -6.89
C PHE A 10 19.81 20.55 -6.70
N PHE A 11 19.57 21.30 -5.60
CA PHE A 11 20.10 22.65 -5.36
C PHE A 11 19.89 23.62 -6.55
N ALA A 12 18.86 23.40 -7.36
CA ALA A 12 18.57 24.17 -8.55
C ALA A 12 17.05 24.44 -8.70
N GLY A 13 16.68 25.44 -9.47
CA GLY A 13 15.29 25.78 -9.77
C GLY A 13 14.46 26.04 -8.53
N LYS A 14 13.35 25.32 -8.37
CA LYS A 14 12.46 25.41 -7.19
C LYS A 14 12.98 24.62 -5.98
N ASN A 15 14.04 23.82 -6.11
CA ASN A 15 14.65 23.02 -5.04
C ASN A 15 15.92 23.66 -4.48
N LYS A 16 15.87 24.96 -4.14
CA LYS A 16 17.01 25.73 -3.62
C LYS A 16 17.66 25.12 -2.35
N TRP A 17 16.90 24.34 -1.57
CA TRP A 17 17.36 23.63 -0.37
C TRP A 17 17.86 22.21 -0.63
N GLY A 18 17.98 21.82 -1.88
CA GLY A 18 18.50 20.52 -2.34
C GLY A 18 17.40 19.54 -2.64
N TYR A 19 16.72 19.04 -1.65
CA TYR A 19 15.74 17.96 -1.78
C TYR A 19 14.34 18.45 -2.14
N ASP A 20 13.64 17.72 -3.00
CA ASP A 20 12.26 18.01 -3.36
C ASP A 20 11.31 17.74 -2.19
N TYR A 21 11.52 16.64 -1.50
CA TYR A 21 10.70 16.20 -0.40
C TYR A 21 11.45 16.25 0.95
N MET A 22 10.81 16.85 1.94
CA MET A 22 11.28 16.87 3.33
C MET A 22 10.14 16.48 4.26
N SER A 23 10.37 15.57 5.20
CA SER A 23 9.41 15.14 6.20
C SER A 23 9.93 15.37 7.63
N PRO A 24 9.88 16.62 8.13
CA PRO A 24 10.15 16.90 9.54
C PRO A 24 8.94 16.47 10.39
N TYR A 25 9.22 15.86 11.54
CA TYR A 25 8.20 15.54 12.53
C TYR A 25 8.81 15.46 13.93
N MET A 26 7.96 15.69 14.93
CA MET A 26 8.20 15.39 16.32
C MET A 26 7.05 14.55 16.85
N LEU A 27 7.36 13.46 17.54
CA LEU A 27 6.39 12.56 18.16
C LEU A 27 6.78 12.33 19.60
N ILE A 28 5.97 12.83 20.53
CA ILE A 28 6.11 12.63 21.96
C ILE A 28 5.06 11.61 22.39
N LYS A 29 5.45 10.66 23.22
CA LYS A 29 4.56 9.63 23.76
C LYS A 29 4.66 9.59 25.28
N ASP A 30 3.53 9.22 25.90
CA ASP A 30 3.43 8.89 27.31
C ASP A 30 3.86 10.04 28.26
N LEU A 31 3.44 11.26 27.96
CA LEU A 31 3.64 12.45 28.82
C LEU A 31 2.41 12.63 29.72
N GLY A 32 2.40 11.94 30.84
CA GLY A 32 1.26 11.94 31.76
C GLY A 32 -0.05 11.53 31.09
N LYS A 33 -1.07 12.38 31.11
CA LYS A 33 -2.34 12.14 30.41
C LYS A 33 -2.27 12.25 28.91
N VAL A 34 -1.22 12.90 28.36
CA VAL A 34 -1.02 13.01 26.92
C VAL A 34 -0.33 11.73 26.40
N LYS A 35 -1.10 10.81 25.86
CA LYS A 35 -0.59 9.53 25.31
C LYS A 35 0.24 9.71 24.06
N THR A 36 -0.12 10.70 23.21
CA THR A 36 0.63 10.99 21.99
C THR A 36 0.45 12.45 21.61
N LEU A 37 1.55 13.12 21.28
CA LEU A 37 1.56 14.44 20.66
C LEU A 37 2.41 14.34 19.39
N ALA A 38 1.80 14.65 18.25
CA ALA A 38 2.44 14.65 16.93
C ALA A 38 2.48 16.08 16.39
N ILE A 39 3.66 16.57 15.99
CA ILE A 39 3.86 17.88 15.37
C ILE A 39 4.64 17.70 14.06
N GLY A 40 4.29 18.47 13.03
CA GLY A 40 4.88 18.37 11.71
C GLY A 40 4.17 17.36 10.82
N ARG A 41 4.89 16.43 10.17
CA ARG A 41 4.27 15.43 9.29
C ARG A 41 3.94 14.16 10.06
N TYR A 42 2.66 13.78 10.03
CA TYR A 42 2.14 12.63 10.78
C TYR A 42 1.06 11.89 10.00
N LYS A 43 0.70 10.72 10.49
CA LYS A 43 -0.39 9.87 10.01
C LYS A 43 -1.39 9.64 11.13
N ALA A 44 -2.65 9.42 10.78
CA ALA A 44 -3.68 9.00 11.71
C ALA A 44 -4.37 7.73 11.21
N ARG A 45 -4.72 6.85 12.13
CA ARG A 45 -5.51 5.66 11.86
C ARG A 45 -6.48 5.42 13.00
N PHE A 46 -7.76 5.25 12.66
CA PHE A 46 -8.82 4.94 13.60
C PHE A 46 -9.74 3.87 13.00
N GLY A 47 -10.38 3.08 13.87
CA GLY A 47 -11.25 1.99 13.46
C GLY A 47 -10.58 1.02 12.48
N MET A 48 -11.34 0.53 11.54
CA MET A 48 -10.86 -0.30 10.44
C MET A 48 -10.47 0.50 9.18
N GLY A 49 -10.49 1.85 9.29
CA GLY A 49 -10.02 2.76 8.25
C GLY A 49 -11.06 3.16 7.21
N LEU A 50 -12.34 3.04 7.51
CA LEU A 50 -13.40 3.54 6.64
C LEU A 50 -13.44 5.07 6.62
N VAL A 51 -13.23 5.72 7.77
CA VAL A 51 -13.20 7.17 7.90
C VAL A 51 -11.77 7.69 7.70
N MET A 52 -10.81 7.21 8.49
CA MET A 52 -9.45 7.76 8.55
C MET A 52 -8.39 6.67 8.65
N ASN A 53 -7.55 6.54 7.63
CA ASN A 53 -6.35 5.71 7.65
C ASN A 53 -5.37 6.13 6.56
N ASN A 54 -4.26 6.72 6.94
CA ASN A 54 -3.17 7.07 6.03
C ASN A 54 -2.04 6.03 6.03
N SER A 55 -2.24 4.88 6.67
CA SER A 55 -1.21 3.84 6.77
C SER A 55 -1.14 2.99 5.50
N PHE A 56 -0.01 2.31 5.33
CA PHE A 56 0.20 1.36 4.25
C PHE A 56 -0.44 0.00 4.60
N SER A 57 -1.04 -0.67 3.61
CA SER A 57 -1.54 -2.03 3.72
C SER A 57 -0.68 -3.01 2.93
N MET A 58 -0.32 -4.14 3.55
CA MET A 58 0.58 -5.16 2.97
C MET A 58 -0.12 -6.23 2.13
N GLY A 59 -1.40 -6.05 1.80
CA GLY A 59 -2.16 -6.96 0.95
C GLY A 59 -2.87 -8.10 1.71
N LYS A 60 -3.63 -8.91 0.98
CA LYS A 60 -4.61 -9.86 1.51
C LYS A 60 -4.02 -11.00 2.33
N GLN A 61 -2.85 -11.52 1.95
CA GLN A 61 -2.20 -12.59 2.73
C GLN A 61 -1.68 -12.09 4.08
N ALA A 62 -1.16 -10.87 4.12
CA ALA A 62 -0.72 -10.26 5.38
C ALA A 62 -1.90 -10.02 6.33
N SER A 63 -3.10 -9.84 5.79
CA SER A 63 -4.32 -9.69 6.58
C SER A 63 -4.63 -10.93 7.43
N LEU A 64 -4.31 -12.15 6.99
CA LEU A 64 -4.43 -13.36 7.82
C LEU A 64 -3.69 -13.28 9.15
N ALA A 65 -2.54 -12.59 9.17
CA ALA A 65 -1.71 -12.45 10.37
C ALA A 65 -2.00 -11.18 11.17
N SER A 66 -2.65 -10.19 10.56
CA SER A 66 -2.85 -8.85 11.12
C SER A 66 -4.30 -8.50 11.48
N ILE A 67 -5.27 -9.29 11.01
CA ILE A 67 -6.68 -9.12 11.37
C ILE A 67 -6.85 -9.34 12.89
N GLY A 68 -7.45 -8.35 13.54
CA GLY A 68 -7.53 -8.30 15.01
C GLY A 68 -6.40 -7.50 15.68
N ARG A 69 -5.34 -7.13 14.94
CA ARG A 69 -4.34 -6.18 15.41
C ARG A 69 -4.67 -4.78 14.88
N VAL A 70 -5.60 -4.12 15.50
CA VAL A 70 -5.91 -2.73 15.14
C VAL A 70 -4.87 -1.83 15.79
N SER A 71 -3.92 -1.34 15.01
CA SER A 71 -3.07 -0.22 15.44
C SER A 71 -3.81 1.08 15.16
N ARG A 72 -4.06 1.87 16.17
CA ARG A 72 -4.81 3.13 16.14
C ARG A 72 -3.98 4.29 16.65
N GLY A 73 -4.43 5.51 16.41
CA GLY A 73 -3.84 6.73 16.93
C GLY A 73 -2.99 7.49 15.91
N LEU A 74 -2.12 8.32 16.43
CA LEU A 74 -1.23 9.19 15.67
C LEU A 74 0.16 8.57 15.53
N TYR A 75 0.74 8.68 14.35
CA TYR A 75 2.04 8.11 14.00
C TYR A 75 2.92 9.13 13.28
N ALA A 76 4.22 9.05 13.47
CA ALA A 76 5.17 9.80 12.67
C ALA A 76 5.08 9.41 11.19
N HIS A 77 5.17 10.38 10.29
CA HIS A 77 5.31 10.11 8.87
C HIS A 77 6.80 9.92 8.50
N ALA A 78 7.34 8.74 8.76
CA ALA A 78 8.70 8.33 8.42
C ALA A 78 8.75 7.54 7.09
N SER A 79 8.15 8.07 6.03
CA SER A 79 8.03 7.40 4.72
C SER A 79 8.40 8.35 3.59
N ARG A 80 8.92 7.80 2.48
CA ARG A 80 9.16 8.52 1.23
C ARG A 80 7.86 8.84 0.46
N GLN A 81 6.71 8.36 0.93
CA GLN A 81 5.42 8.59 0.27
C GLN A 81 4.96 10.04 0.44
N GLU A 82 4.89 10.79 -0.64
CA GLU A 82 4.66 12.23 -0.65
C GLU A 82 3.18 12.63 -0.64
N GLY A 83 2.30 11.72 -1.02
CA GLY A 83 0.88 12.04 -1.20
C GLY A 83 -0.02 11.77 0.00
N ASN A 84 0.39 10.95 0.97
CA ASN A 84 -0.53 10.41 1.98
C ASN A 84 -0.06 10.66 3.42
N TYR A 85 -0.05 11.93 3.82
CA TYR A 85 0.29 12.37 5.18
C TYR A 85 -0.56 13.57 5.58
N MET A 86 -0.59 13.89 6.86
CA MET A 86 -1.08 15.14 7.43
C MET A 86 0.10 16.01 7.87
N GLN A 87 -0.06 17.33 7.84
CA GLN A 87 0.97 18.29 8.28
C GLN A 87 0.34 19.31 9.20
N GLY A 88 0.77 19.33 10.46
CA GLY A 88 0.23 20.19 11.49
C GLY A 88 0.44 19.62 12.87
N ILE A 89 -0.63 19.51 13.66
CA ILE A 89 -0.59 19.03 15.04
C ILE A 89 -1.72 18.05 15.31
N GLY A 90 -1.45 17.04 16.13
CA GLY A 90 -2.46 16.14 16.65
C GLY A 90 -2.07 15.63 18.02
N ALA A 91 -3.04 15.48 18.91
CA ALA A 91 -2.83 14.99 20.26
C ALA A 91 -3.89 13.95 20.66
N THR A 92 -3.45 12.92 21.38
CA THR A 92 -4.32 11.96 22.07
C THR A 92 -4.15 12.14 23.58
N VAL A 93 -5.24 12.36 24.28
CA VAL A 93 -5.26 12.57 25.74
C VAL A 93 -6.20 11.55 26.37
N GLU A 94 -5.76 10.89 27.44
CA GLU A 94 -6.63 10.12 28.32
C GLU A 94 -7.35 11.09 29.24
N THR A 95 -8.63 11.35 28.97
CA THR A 95 -9.44 12.31 29.73
C THR A 95 -9.91 11.76 31.08
N ILE A 96 -10.45 10.56 31.02
CA ILE A 96 -10.80 9.72 32.19
C ILE A 96 -10.28 8.31 31.93
N HIS A 97 -10.25 7.49 32.96
CA HIS A 97 -9.79 6.11 32.85
C HIS A 97 -10.47 5.36 31.69
N ASN A 98 -9.67 4.77 30.81
CA ASN A 98 -10.12 4.03 29.61
C ASN A 98 -10.81 4.87 28.52
N LEU A 99 -10.81 6.21 28.59
CA LEU A 99 -11.35 7.09 27.56
C LEU A 99 -10.27 7.97 26.95
N ASP A 100 -9.89 7.66 25.75
CA ASP A 100 -8.94 8.45 24.96
C ASP A 100 -9.68 9.40 24.01
N VAL A 101 -9.33 10.66 24.02
CA VAL A 101 -9.81 11.67 23.07
C VAL A 101 -8.64 12.13 22.22
N THR A 102 -8.79 12.05 20.92
CA THR A 102 -7.78 12.51 19.94
C THR A 102 -8.35 13.67 19.14
N GLY A 103 -7.61 14.78 19.07
CA GLY A 103 -7.86 15.88 18.12
C GLY A 103 -6.71 16.02 17.14
N PHE A 104 -7.00 16.41 15.90
CA PHE A 104 -5.97 16.64 14.89
C PHE A 104 -6.35 17.74 13.91
N LEU A 105 -5.32 18.50 13.51
CA LEU A 105 -5.40 19.59 12.54
C LEU A 105 -4.27 19.42 11.53
N SER A 106 -4.57 19.63 10.25
CA SER A 106 -3.59 19.56 9.18
C SER A 106 -3.87 20.62 8.13
N TYR A 107 -2.82 21.32 7.71
CA TYR A 107 -2.83 22.18 6.54
C TYR A 107 -1.61 21.88 5.68
N ARG A 108 -1.84 21.61 4.40
CA ARG A 108 -0.75 21.32 3.45
C ARG A 108 -1.08 21.79 2.05
N LYS A 109 -0.04 22.14 1.29
CA LYS A 109 -0.12 22.25 -0.16
C LYS A 109 -0.06 20.86 -0.78
N ILE A 110 -0.83 20.65 -1.84
CA ILE A 110 -0.96 19.39 -2.57
C ILE A 110 -0.68 19.61 -4.05
N ASP A 111 -0.26 18.55 -4.71
CA ASP A 111 -0.07 18.52 -6.14
C ASP A 111 -1.39 18.13 -6.80
N ALA A 112 -1.78 18.88 -7.82
CA ALA A 112 -3.06 18.68 -8.49
C ALA A 112 -2.97 18.96 -10.00
N THR A 113 -3.78 18.23 -10.76
CA THR A 113 -4.14 18.65 -12.11
C THR A 113 -5.30 19.61 -12.00
N ILE A 114 -5.12 20.82 -12.52
CA ILE A 114 -6.10 21.90 -12.51
C ILE A 114 -6.76 21.95 -13.88
N ASN A 115 -8.10 22.09 -13.91
CA ASN A 115 -8.86 22.37 -15.11
C ASN A 115 -8.62 23.83 -15.52
N SER A 116 -8.31 24.07 -16.79
CA SER A 116 -8.07 25.41 -17.35
C SER A 116 -9.29 26.31 -17.30
N ASP A 117 -10.48 25.73 -17.44
CA ASP A 117 -11.71 26.44 -17.70
C ASP A 117 -12.29 27.10 -16.44
N ASP A 118 -12.20 26.44 -15.29
CA ASP A 118 -12.82 26.88 -14.04
C ASP A 118 -11.86 26.93 -12.84
N ASN A 119 -10.56 26.69 -13.07
CA ASN A 119 -9.52 26.63 -12.05
C ASN A 119 -9.82 25.63 -10.91
N SER A 120 -10.59 24.60 -11.20
CA SER A 120 -10.93 23.52 -10.26
C SER A 120 -9.91 22.38 -10.29
N ILE A 121 -9.90 21.54 -9.27
CA ILE A 121 -9.04 20.35 -9.16
C ILE A 121 -9.71 19.19 -9.91
N SER A 122 -9.13 18.77 -11.04
CA SER A 122 -9.53 17.56 -11.75
C SER A 122 -9.04 16.27 -11.06
N THR A 123 -7.82 16.30 -10.53
CA THR A 123 -7.21 15.12 -9.91
C THR A 123 -6.16 15.53 -8.89
N ILE A 124 -6.22 14.94 -7.67
CA ILE A 124 -5.17 15.08 -6.66
C ILE A 124 -4.07 14.05 -6.98
N LEU A 125 -2.85 14.52 -7.16
CA LEU A 125 -1.68 13.70 -7.45
C LEU A 125 -1.03 13.22 -6.15
N LYS A 126 -0.64 11.95 -6.10
CA LYS A 126 -0.05 11.32 -4.91
C LYS A 126 1.35 10.75 -5.16
N THR A 127 1.87 10.90 -6.38
CA THR A 127 3.17 10.35 -6.77
C THR A 127 4.35 11.19 -6.28
N GLY A 128 4.17 12.52 -6.19
CA GLY A 128 5.23 13.46 -5.78
C GLY A 128 6.31 13.72 -6.83
N TYR A 129 6.15 13.27 -8.08
CA TYR A 129 7.17 13.48 -9.12
C TYR A 129 7.18 14.91 -9.65
N HIS A 130 8.38 15.54 -9.70
CA HIS A 130 8.61 16.91 -10.20
C HIS A 130 9.81 16.98 -11.15
N ARG A 131 9.87 16.06 -12.13
CA ARG A 131 10.99 15.84 -13.06
C ARG A 131 10.87 16.64 -14.36
N SER A 132 9.65 16.84 -14.85
CA SER A 132 9.34 17.55 -16.08
C SER A 132 8.71 18.91 -15.83
N ALA A 133 8.70 19.81 -16.83
CA ALA A 133 8.04 21.11 -16.75
C ALA A 133 6.56 20.96 -16.39
N THR A 134 5.86 19.98 -16.97
CA THR A 134 4.44 19.71 -16.68
C THR A 134 4.23 19.22 -15.22
N GLU A 135 5.10 18.35 -14.70
CA GLU A 135 5.05 17.91 -13.31
C GLU A 135 5.32 19.09 -12.35
N MET A 136 6.28 19.96 -12.70
CA MET A 136 6.60 21.16 -11.92
C MET A 136 5.46 22.20 -11.90
N LEU A 137 4.65 22.32 -12.95
CA LEU A 137 3.44 23.16 -12.95
C LEU A 137 2.36 22.63 -12.00
N ARG A 138 2.31 21.33 -11.77
CA ARG A 138 1.35 20.68 -10.87
C ARG A 138 1.80 20.67 -9.41
N ARG A 139 3.05 21.05 -9.13
CA ARG A 139 3.64 21.00 -7.80
C ARG A 139 3.02 22.04 -6.89
N ARG A 140 2.44 21.59 -5.76
CA ARG A 140 1.93 22.43 -4.66
C ARG A 140 1.01 23.55 -5.12
N ASN A 141 0.18 23.29 -6.14
CA ASN A 141 -0.65 24.30 -6.79
C ASN A 141 -2.09 24.35 -6.23
N ALA A 142 -2.41 23.54 -5.23
CA ALA A 142 -3.64 23.58 -4.46
C ALA A 142 -3.35 23.38 -2.95
N SER A 143 -4.34 23.64 -2.10
CA SER A 143 -4.22 23.53 -0.64
C SER A 143 -5.33 22.67 -0.07
N GLN A 144 -4.99 21.88 0.96
CA GLN A 144 -5.92 21.04 1.71
C GLN A 144 -5.81 21.33 3.20
N ALA A 145 -6.94 21.61 3.83
CA ALA A 145 -7.07 21.68 5.28
C ALA A 145 -7.90 20.49 5.78
N ILE A 146 -7.51 19.89 6.89
CA ILE A 146 -8.21 18.79 7.54
C ILE A 146 -8.29 19.08 9.03
N MET A 147 -9.48 18.89 9.62
CA MET A 147 -9.68 18.90 11.06
C MET A 147 -10.59 17.73 11.46
N GLY A 148 -10.33 17.16 12.62
CA GLY A 148 -11.15 16.03 13.08
C GLY A 148 -10.70 15.51 14.43
N GLY A 149 -11.38 14.45 14.84
CA GLY A 149 -11.12 13.81 16.11
C GLY A 149 -11.61 12.37 16.16
N ASN A 150 -11.21 11.73 17.24
CA ASN A 150 -11.64 10.38 17.60
C ASN A 150 -11.88 10.34 19.11
N VAL A 151 -12.97 9.74 19.52
CA VAL A 151 -13.25 9.37 20.90
C VAL A 151 -13.20 7.86 20.96
N TYR A 152 -12.48 7.31 21.91
CA TYR A 152 -12.25 5.88 22.04
C TYR A 152 -12.35 5.43 23.49
N TYR A 153 -13.32 4.57 23.75
CA TYR A 153 -13.51 3.93 25.05
C TYR A 153 -13.12 2.45 24.98
N HIS A 154 -12.43 1.94 25.98
CA HIS A 154 -12.02 0.54 26.03
C HIS A 154 -12.08 -0.04 27.43
N VAL A 155 -12.61 -1.25 27.57
CA VAL A 155 -12.73 -1.96 28.84
C VAL A 155 -12.83 -3.48 28.62
N ASN A 156 -12.07 -4.26 29.39
CA ASN A 156 -12.19 -5.72 29.47
C ASN A 156 -12.26 -6.43 28.09
N GLY A 157 -11.41 -6.02 27.14
CA GLY A 157 -11.39 -6.59 25.79
C GLY A 157 -12.41 -6.03 24.81
N PHE A 158 -13.33 -5.17 25.25
CA PHE A 158 -14.23 -4.40 24.39
C PHE A 158 -13.63 -3.04 24.06
N HIS A 159 -13.90 -2.55 22.89
CA HIS A 159 -13.78 -1.13 22.60
C HIS A 159 -14.91 -0.61 21.73
N PHE A 160 -15.15 0.68 21.85
CA PHE A 160 -16.04 1.46 21.02
C PHE A 160 -15.36 2.78 20.67
N GLY A 161 -15.41 3.16 19.40
CA GLY A 161 -14.81 4.38 18.90
C GLY A 161 -15.76 5.17 18.00
N ILE A 162 -15.64 6.49 18.01
CA ILE A 162 -16.31 7.39 17.07
C ILE A 162 -15.23 8.27 16.45
N THR A 163 -15.14 8.27 15.12
CA THR A 163 -14.19 9.08 14.37
C THR A 163 -14.93 10.01 13.44
N GLY A 164 -14.55 11.30 13.44
CA GLY A 164 -15.10 12.25 12.48
C GLY A 164 -14.01 13.21 11.99
N TYR A 165 -14.11 13.62 10.72
CA TYR A 165 -13.26 14.67 10.19
C TYR A 165 -13.98 15.48 9.11
N GLN A 166 -13.48 16.70 8.90
CA GLN A 166 -13.81 17.57 7.78
C GLN A 166 -12.54 17.89 7.03
N THR A 167 -12.60 17.88 5.69
CA THR A 167 -11.55 18.39 4.80
C THR A 167 -12.09 19.49 3.92
N SER A 168 -11.26 20.47 3.65
CA SER A 168 -11.58 21.59 2.74
C SER A 168 -10.40 21.87 1.82
N PHE A 169 -10.72 22.34 0.63
CA PHE A 169 -9.76 22.73 -0.41
C PHE A 169 -9.94 24.20 -0.77
N ASP A 170 -8.85 24.87 -1.17
CA ASP A 170 -8.89 26.24 -1.71
C ASP A 170 -9.64 26.28 -3.07
N LYS A 171 -9.52 25.23 -3.87
CA LYS A 171 -10.20 25.06 -5.15
C LYS A 171 -11.20 23.91 -5.09
N PRO A 172 -12.35 23.97 -5.77
CA PRO A 172 -13.31 22.85 -5.78
C PRO A 172 -12.72 21.63 -6.49
N LEU A 173 -13.06 20.44 -6.02
CA LEU A 173 -12.87 19.21 -6.80
C LEU A 173 -13.92 19.18 -7.92
N HIS A 174 -13.48 18.98 -9.15
CA HIS A 174 -14.32 18.88 -10.34
C HIS A 174 -13.73 17.79 -11.24
N PRO A 175 -14.03 16.51 -10.95
CA PRO A 175 -13.53 15.40 -11.74
C PRO A 175 -14.13 15.39 -13.15
N ASP A 176 -13.41 14.80 -14.10
CA ASP A 176 -13.88 14.61 -15.48
C ASP A 176 -15.08 13.65 -15.53
N THR A 177 -16.29 14.20 -15.60
CA THR A 177 -17.56 13.47 -15.59
C THR A 177 -17.93 12.84 -16.93
N THR A 178 -17.15 13.06 -17.99
CA THR A 178 -17.32 12.31 -19.26
C THR A 178 -17.03 10.83 -19.09
N LYS A 179 -16.33 10.47 -18.01
CA LYS A 179 -15.96 9.10 -17.67
C LYS A 179 -16.91 8.53 -16.62
N LEU A 180 -17.70 7.51 -16.98
CA LEU A 180 -18.71 6.88 -16.12
C LEU A 180 -18.20 6.56 -14.70
N TYR A 181 -16.98 6.02 -14.58
CA TYR A 181 -16.42 5.67 -13.28
C TYR A 181 -16.06 6.88 -12.40
N LYS A 182 -16.00 8.08 -12.96
CA LYS A 182 -15.76 9.33 -12.22
C LYS A 182 -17.04 10.06 -11.80
N LEU A 183 -18.22 9.67 -12.28
CA LEU A 183 -19.49 10.26 -11.88
C LEU A 183 -19.79 10.15 -10.37
N ILE A 184 -19.19 9.16 -9.71
CA ILE A 184 -19.33 8.93 -8.26
C ILE A 184 -18.16 9.53 -7.45
N ALA A 185 -17.25 10.27 -8.08
CA ALA A 185 -16.13 10.92 -7.42
C ALA A 185 -16.58 12.15 -6.61
N PRO A 186 -15.83 12.55 -5.58
CA PRO A 186 -16.16 13.73 -4.77
C PRO A 186 -16.19 15.02 -5.62
N TRP A 187 -17.24 15.84 -5.41
CA TRP A 187 -17.43 17.13 -6.06
C TRP A 187 -17.60 18.25 -5.03
N GLY A 188 -16.89 19.36 -5.19
CA GLY A 188 -17.01 20.54 -4.33
C GLY A 188 -15.77 20.85 -3.51
N LYS A 189 -15.89 21.72 -2.51
CA LYS A 189 -14.75 22.23 -1.70
C LYS A 189 -14.63 21.61 -0.31
N ARG A 190 -15.74 21.18 0.29
CA ARG A 190 -15.80 20.74 1.69
C ARG A 190 -16.44 19.38 1.79
N PHE A 191 -15.80 18.50 2.51
CA PHE A 191 -16.24 17.11 2.71
C PHE A 191 -16.10 16.74 4.17
N TRP A 192 -17.06 15.97 4.68
CA TRP A 192 -16.99 15.39 6.02
C TRP A 192 -17.32 13.92 5.97
N ASN A 193 -16.72 13.18 6.88
CA ASN A 193 -17.05 11.78 7.15
C ASN A 193 -17.11 11.56 8.65
N ILE A 194 -18.00 10.67 9.06
CA ILE A 194 -18.14 10.19 10.43
C ILE A 194 -18.35 8.68 10.41
N GLY A 195 -17.86 8.01 11.44
CA GLY A 195 -18.06 6.56 11.60
C GLY A 195 -17.94 6.15 13.05
N ALA A 196 -18.52 5.00 13.32
CA ALA A 196 -18.41 4.31 14.60
C ALA A 196 -17.75 2.97 14.40
N ASP A 197 -16.79 2.63 15.26
CA ASP A 197 -16.10 1.35 15.28
C ASP A 197 -16.24 0.65 16.61
N TYR A 198 -16.20 -0.67 16.57
CA TYR A 198 -16.26 -1.52 17.73
C TYR A 198 -15.33 -2.71 17.61
N ALA A 199 -14.88 -3.25 18.71
CA ALA A 199 -14.28 -4.57 18.75
C ALA A 199 -14.51 -5.29 20.06
N TYR A 200 -14.40 -6.59 19.97
CA TYR A 200 -14.30 -7.50 21.11
C TYR A 200 -13.10 -8.42 20.91
N MET A 201 -12.25 -8.51 21.91
CA MET A 201 -11.09 -9.37 21.90
C MET A 201 -11.09 -10.26 23.13
N SER A 202 -11.08 -11.56 22.90
CA SER A 202 -10.87 -12.58 23.92
C SER A 202 -9.67 -13.46 23.54
N ARG A 203 -9.42 -14.48 24.35
CA ARG A 203 -8.32 -15.43 24.11
C ARG A 203 -8.41 -16.15 22.75
N ARG A 204 -9.64 -16.43 22.26
CA ARG A 204 -9.88 -17.22 21.05
C ARG A 204 -10.54 -16.46 19.92
N ILE A 205 -11.22 -15.38 20.22
CA ILE A 205 -12.03 -14.63 19.25
C ILE A 205 -11.65 -13.16 19.29
N SER A 206 -11.43 -12.60 18.10
CA SER A 206 -11.35 -11.16 17.91
C SER A 206 -12.36 -10.76 16.83
N ILE A 207 -13.29 -9.89 17.19
CA ILE A 207 -14.29 -9.32 16.31
C ILE A 207 -14.00 -7.83 16.19
N ASN A 208 -14.04 -7.28 14.98
CA ASN A 208 -13.90 -5.85 14.74
C ASN A 208 -14.90 -5.43 13.69
N GLY A 209 -15.47 -4.24 13.83
CA GLY A 209 -16.36 -3.66 12.85
C GLY A 209 -16.27 -2.15 12.82
N GLU A 210 -16.65 -1.58 11.69
CA GLU A 210 -16.78 -0.13 11.48
C GLU A 210 -17.93 0.13 10.53
N VAL A 211 -18.73 1.15 10.82
CA VAL A 211 -19.74 1.73 9.93
C VAL A 211 -19.45 3.21 9.75
N ALA A 212 -19.56 3.70 8.53
CA ALA A 212 -19.23 5.09 8.21
C ALA A 212 -20.18 5.68 7.17
N THR A 213 -20.36 7.00 7.24
CA THR A 213 -21.11 7.82 6.29
C THR A 213 -20.42 9.18 6.08
N GLY A 214 -20.95 10.01 5.21
CA GLY A 214 -20.40 11.34 4.92
C GLY A 214 -21.28 12.18 4.02
N ASN A 215 -20.74 13.21 3.43
CA ASN A 215 -21.45 14.14 2.51
C ASN A 215 -22.29 13.44 1.45
N SER A 216 -21.82 12.32 0.95
CA SER A 216 -22.51 11.56 -0.10
C SER A 216 -23.77 10.86 0.35
N LYS A 217 -24.06 10.83 1.69
CA LYS A 217 -25.11 10.01 2.32
C LYS A 217 -24.99 8.50 2.00
N GLY A 218 -23.87 8.09 1.38
CA GLY A 218 -23.53 6.69 1.19
C GLY A 218 -23.09 6.05 2.50
N ILE A 219 -23.25 4.74 2.61
CA ILE A 219 -22.81 3.95 3.78
C ILE A 219 -21.67 3.04 3.38
N ALA A 220 -20.69 2.92 4.25
CA ALA A 220 -19.66 1.89 4.18
C ALA A 220 -19.65 1.08 5.49
N THR A 221 -19.51 -0.24 5.38
CA THR A 221 -19.38 -1.14 6.52
C THR A 221 -18.31 -2.17 6.28
N ILE A 222 -17.58 -2.52 7.31
CA ILE A 222 -16.65 -3.64 7.32
C ILE A 222 -16.72 -4.36 8.66
N ASN A 223 -16.78 -5.68 8.62
CA ASN A 223 -16.78 -6.52 9.81
C ASN A 223 -15.76 -7.64 9.62
N SER A 224 -15.03 -7.97 10.66
CA SER A 224 -14.07 -9.06 10.65
C SER A 224 -14.17 -9.90 11.90
N ILE A 225 -13.98 -11.19 11.74
CA ILE A 225 -13.84 -12.15 12.83
C ILE A 225 -12.55 -12.94 12.61
N ASN A 226 -11.78 -13.09 13.68
CA ASN A 226 -10.65 -13.99 13.76
C ASN A 226 -10.95 -15.00 14.88
N TYR A 227 -10.99 -16.26 14.55
CA TYR A 227 -11.32 -17.35 15.48
C TYR A 227 -10.18 -18.36 15.55
N MET A 228 -9.56 -18.45 16.71
CA MET A 228 -8.59 -19.48 17.03
C MET A 228 -9.32 -20.74 17.48
N VAL A 229 -9.53 -21.67 16.58
CA VAL A 229 -10.20 -22.97 16.84
C VAL A 229 -9.39 -23.75 17.89
N ASN A 230 -8.07 -23.80 17.68
CA ASN A 230 -7.10 -24.35 18.60
C ASN A 230 -5.72 -23.70 18.36
N SER A 231 -4.68 -24.17 19.03
CA SER A 231 -3.29 -23.65 18.84
C SER A 231 -2.75 -23.74 17.42
N ASN A 232 -3.31 -24.65 16.62
CA ASN A 232 -2.81 -24.99 15.30
C ASN A 232 -3.68 -24.47 14.15
N LEU A 233 -4.93 -24.08 14.42
CA LEU A 233 -5.89 -23.63 13.41
C LEU A 233 -6.53 -22.30 13.79
N THR A 234 -6.36 -21.32 12.91
CA THR A 234 -7.00 -20.01 12.98
C THR A 234 -7.80 -19.76 11.71
N LEU A 235 -9.06 -19.35 11.86
CA LEU A 235 -9.96 -18.98 10.80
C LEU A 235 -10.21 -17.47 10.83
N VAL A 236 -10.37 -16.88 9.66
CA VAL A 236 -10.60 -15.44 9.49
C VAL A 236 -11.73 -15.25 8.49
N ALA A 237 -12.66 -14.36 8.80
CA ALA A 237 -13.65 -13.88 7.84
C ALA A 237 -13.73 -12.36 7.87
N ILE A 238 -13.88 -11.73 6.70
CA ILE A 238 -14.17 -10.30 6.56
C ILE A 238 -15.36 -10.16 5.62
N GLN A 239 -16.36 -9.43 6.06
CA GLN A 239 -17.45 -8.95 5.23
C GLN A 239 -17.25 -7.45 5.02
N ARG A 240 -17.44 -6.96 3.80
CA ARG A 240 -17.38 -5.54 3.47
C ARG A 240 -18.49 -5.13 2.51
N PHE A 241 -19.02 -3.95 2.75
CA PHE A 241 -19.97 -3.29 1.87
C PHE A 241 -19.63 -1.80 1.82
N TYR A 242 -19.25 -1.31 0.64
CA TYR A 242 -18.94 0.09 0.37
C TYR A 242 -19.87 0.56 -0.73
N SER A 243 -20.87 1.35 -0.37
CA SER A 243 -21.77 1.95 -1.36
C SER A 243 -20.97 2.65 -2.46
N TYR A 244 -21.44 2.58 -3.71
CA TYR A 244 -20.82 3.33 -4.80
C TYR A 244 -20.88 4.86 -4.59
N LYS A 245 -21.83 5.34 -3.78
CA LYS A 245 -21.94 6.75 -3.39
C LYS A 245 -20.98 7.14 -2.27
N TYR A 246 -20.55 6.19 -1.40
CA TYR A 246 -19.67 6.50 -0.30
C TYR A 246 -18.28 6.88 -0.80
N TYR A 247 -17.71 7.91 -0.22
CA TYR A 247 -16.30 8.25 -0.37
C TYR A 247 -15.74 8.88 0.90
N SER A 248 -14.49 8.61 1.19
CA SER A 248 -13.69 9.34 2.17
C SER A 248 -12.28 9.54 1.59
N LEU A 249 -11.83 10.79 1.53
CA LEU A 249 -10.54 11.15 0.95
C LEU A 249 -9.35 10.67 1.78
N MET A 250 -9.59 10.35 3.06
CA MET A 250 -8.59 9.87 4.01
C MET A 250 -8.75 8.40 4.38
N ALA A 251 -9.68 7.69 3.76
CA ALA A 251 -9.92 6.28 4.01
C ALA A 251 -8.91 5.37 3.30
N SER A 252 -8.55 4.30 4.00
CA SER A 252 -7.87 3.14 3.44
C SER A 252 -8.21 1.92 4.28
N SER A 253 -9.01 1.02 3.75
CA SER A 253 -9.47 -0.18 4.42
C SER A 253 -9.23 -1.41 3.56
N PHE A 254 -9.57 -2.59 4.08
CA PHE A 254 -9.47 -3.83 3.31
C PHE A 254 -10.40 -3.78 2.10
N SER A 255 -9.85 -3.81 0.90
CA SER A 255 -10.60 -3.74 -0.35
C SER A 255 -9.85 -4.42 -1.50
N GLU A 256 -10.59 -4.90 -2.48
CA GLU A 256 -10.06 -5.34 -3.77
C GLU A 256 -9.84 -4.13 -4.71
N GLY A 257 -10.74 -3.15 -4.69
CA GLY A 257 -10.76 -1.98 -5.57
C GLY A 257 -9.79 -0.86 -5.20
N ARG A 258 -8.98 -1.00 -4.15
CA ARG A 258 -8.03 0.00 -3.64
C ARG A 258 -8.66 1.27 -3.05
N SER A 259 -9.97 1.39 -3.03
CA SER A 259 -10.72 2.49 -2.44
C SER A 259 -11.83 1.96 -1.56
N VAL A 260 -12.25 2.75 -0.59
CA VAL A 260 -13.44 2.46 0.24
C VAL A 260 -14.66 3.04 -0.48
N GLN A 261 -14.98 2.47 -1.61
CA GLN A 261 -16.10 2.90 -2.46
C GLN A 261 -16.44 1.80 -3.47
N ASN A 262 -17.73 1.64 -3.80
CA ASN A 262 -18.18 0.81 -4.92
C ASN A 262 -17.74 -0.66 -4.81
N GLU A 263 -17.85 -1.29 -3.63
CA GLU A 263 -17.41 -2.66 -3.45
C GLU A 263 -18.24 -3.39 -2.38
N SER A 264 -18.72 -4.59 -2.72
CA SER A 264 -19.25 -5.56 -1.76
C SER A 264 -18.41 -6.82 -1.84
N GLY A 265 -18.08 -7.42 -0.71
CA GLY A 265 -17.25 -8.62 -0.77
C GLY A 265 -17.14 -9.39 0.53
N VAL A 266 -16.70 -10.63 0.37
CA VAL A 266 -16.42 -11.56 1.47
C VAL A 266 -15.03 -12.15 1.27
N TYR A 267 -14.24 -12.12 2.33
CA TYR A 267 -12.93 -12.75 2.41
C TYR A 267 -12.97 -13.83 3.48
N LEU A 268 -12.52 -15.01 3.15
CA LEU A 268 -12.36 -16.14 4.05
C LEU A 268 -10.90 -16.56 4.05
N GLY A 269 -10.33 -16.77 5.21
CA GLY A 269 -8.95 -17.19 5.35
C GLY A 269 -8.76 -18.24 6.43
N ALA A 270 -7.73 -19.07 6.26
CA ALA A 270 -7.33 -20.07 7.24
C ALA A 270 -5.81 -20.14 7.34
N LYS A 271 -5.30 -20.23 8.56
CA LYS A 271 -3.92 -20.61 8.85
C LYS A 271 -3.95 -21.89 9.66
N TRP A 272 -3.32 -22.95 9.12
CA TRP A 272 -3.30 -24.27 9.73
C TRP A 272 -1.87 -24.78 9.82
N GLN A 273 -1.48 -25.25 11.00
CA GLN A 273 -0.16 -25.79 11.29
C GLN A 273 -0.32 -27.22 11.85
N PRO A 274 -0.54 -28.26 10.98
CA PRO A 274 -0.78 -29.64 11.42
C PRO A 274 0.38 -30.23 12.22
N ILE A 275 1.59 -29.86 11.86
CA ILE A 275 2.80 -30.22 12.57
C ILE A 275 3.70 -28.98 12.70
N TYR A 276 4.62 -28.97 13.67
CA TYR A 276 5.46 -27.82 14.00
C TYR A 276 6.23 -27.25 12.77
N GLN A 277 6.65 -28.12 11.84
CA GLN A 277 7.42 -27.70 10.67
C GLN A 277 6.58 -27.22 9.49
N LEU A 278 5.27 -27.54 9.42
CA LEU A 278 4.45 -27.31 8.23
C LEU A 278 3.29 -26.36 8.52
N THR A 279 3.26 -25.24 7.81
CA THR A 279 2.20 -24.23 7.91
C THR A 279 1.51 -24.07 6.56
N PHE A 280 0.21 -24.19 6.54
CA PHE A 280 -0.65 -23.83 5.41
C PHE A 280 -1.30 -22.46 5.69
N SER A 281 -1.41 -21.67 4.64
CA SER A 281 -2.15 -20.39 4.67
C SER A 281 -2.98 -20.29 3.39
N HIS A 282 -4.28 -20.14 3.54
CA HIS A 282 -5.21 -20.10 2.43
C HIS A 282 -6.13 -18.90 2.58
N TYR A 283 -6.49 -18.27 1.47
CA TYR A 283 -7.59 -17.33 1.45
C TYR A 283 -8.38 -17.41 0.15
N PHE A 284 -9.66 -17.02 0.24
CA PHE A 284 -10.59 -16.77 -0.84
C PHE A 284 -11.17 -15.39 -0.64
N ASP A 285 -11.15 -14.55 -1.64
CA ASP A 285 -11.75 -13.23 -1.63
C ASP A 285 -12.62 -13.04 -2.86
N TRP A 286 -13.89 -12.75 -2.63
CA TRP A 286 -14.85 -12.47 -3.66
C TRP A 286 -15.35 -11.04 -3.50
N ALA A 287 -15.32 -10.26 -4.60
CA ALA A 287 -15.74 -8.88 -4.65
C ALA A 287 -16.67 -8.62 -5.84
N TYR A 288 -17.70 -7.82 -5.60
CA TYR A 288 -18.65 -7.31 -6.56
C TYR A 288 -18.62 -5.79 -6.58
N PHE A 289 -18.64 -5.20 -7.78
CA PHE A 289 -18.59 -3.79 -8.04
C PHE A 289 -19.84 -3.37 -8.80
N PRO A 290 -20.85 -2.77 -8.15
CA PRO A 290 -22.12 -2.43 -8.77
C PRO A 290 -22.04 -1.24 -9.75
N TRP A 291 -21.00 -0.41 -9.69
CA TRP A 291 -20.78 0.73 -10.57
C TRP A 291 -19.55 0.48 -11.48
N PRO A 292 -19.53 1.03 -12.72
CA PRO A 292 -18.39 0.99 -13.61
C PRO A 292 -17.07 1.39 -12.93
N LYS A 293 -15.97 0.80 -13.38
CA LYS A 293 -14.59 1.10 -12.93
C LYS A 293 -13.72 1.56 -14.10
N TYR A 294 -12.54 2.03 -13.79
CA TYR A 294 -11.53 2.26 -14.81
C TYR A 294 -11.26 0.98 -15.61
N LEU A 295 -11.36 1.07 -16.94
CA LEU A 295 -11.30 -0.06 -17.88
C LEU A 295 -12.40 -1.12 -17.71
N ALA A 296 -13.55 -0.76 -17.18
CA ALA A 296 -14.71 -1.65 -17.10
C ALA A 296 -15.99 -0.80 -17.07
N THR A 297 -16.71 -0.76 -18.20
CA THR A 297 -17.87 0.11 -18.43
C THR A 297 -19.19 -0.42 -17.86
N ALA A 298 -19.17 -1.63 -17.27
CA ALA A 298 -20.32 -2.21 -16.60
C ALA A 298 -19.94 -2.79 -15.23
N THR A 299 -20.91 -3.40 -14.54
CA THR A 299 -20.71 -4.06 -13.24
C THR A 299 -19.71 -5.21 -13.37
N THR A 300 -18.83 -5.37 -12.39
CA THR A 300 -17.77 -6.38 -12.45
C THR A 300 -17.71 -7.23 -11.20
N ARG A 301 -17.10 -8.41 -11.34
CA ARG A 301 -16.80 -9.31 -10.23
C ARG A 301 -15.32 -9.64 -10.23
N THR A 302 -14.79 -9.92 -9.06
CA THR A 302 -13.41 -10.38 -8.89
C THR A 302 -13.41 -11.56 -7.93
N PHE A 303 -12.67 -12.60 -8.30
CA PHE A 303 -12.34 -13.69 -7.40
C PHE A 303 -10.83 -13.80 -7.30
N ASP A 304 -10.30 -13.86 -6.07
CA ASP A 304 -8.89 -13.93 -5.78
C ASP A 304 -8.67 -14.98 -4.69
N MET A 305 -7.98 -16.07 -5.02
CA MET A 305 -7.61 -17.07 -4.05
C MET A 305 -6.11 -17.29 -4.03
N GLN A 306 -5.58 -17.64 -2.87
CA GLN A 306 -4.18 -18.02 -2.72
C GLN A 306 -4.02 -19.14 -1.70
N HIS A 307 -3.22 -20.12 -2.08
CA HIS A 307 -2.77 -21.22 -1.23
C HIS A 307 -1.26 -21.12 -1.06
N SER A 308 -0.80 -21.30 0.15
CA SER A 308 0.62 -21.27 0.48
C SER A 308 0.92 -22.38 1.49
N ALA A 309 1.93 -23.20 1.19
CA ALA A 309 2.48 -24.20 2.08
C ALA A 309 3.92 -23.82 2.41
N THR A 310 4.26 -23.72 3.69
CA THR A 310 5.61 -23.42 4.17
C THR A 310 6.07 -24.54 5.07
N TRP A 311 7.15 -25.22 4.67
CA TRP A 311 7.87 -26.15 5.50
C TRP A 311 9.13 -25.46 6.04
N SER A 312 9.36 -25.58 7.35
CA SER A 312 10.52 -24.96 8.02
C SER A 312 11.15 -25.96 9.00
N LYS A 313 12.45 -26.20 8.86
CA LYS A 313 13.22 -27.04 9.76
C LYS A 313 14.63 -26.47 9.92
N ASN A 314 15.04 -26.22 11.17
CA ASN A 314 16.30 -25.58 11.50
C ASN A 314 16.47 -24.23 10.75
N THR A 315 17.48 -24.17 9.86
CA THR A 315 17.81 -22.97 9.06
C THR A 315 17.15 -22.97 7.67
N TRP A 316 16.41 -24.02 7.32
CA TRP A 316 15.77 -24.16 6.03
C TRP A 316 14.29 -23.81 6.07
N SER A 317 13.82 -23.13 5.03
CA SER A 317 12.41 -22.87 4.78
C SER A 317 12.11 -23.04 3.30
N ILE A 318 11.08 -23.84 2.99
CA ILE A 318 10.58 -24.05 1.62
C ILE A 318 9.14 -23.57 1.59
N THR A 319 8.83 -22.62 0.72
CA THR A 319 7.48 -22.08 0.55
C THR A 319 7.02 -22.29 -0.89
N ALA A 320 5.95 -23.03 -1.08
CA ALA A 320 5.21 -23.11 -2.32
C ALA A 320 3.95 -22.23 -2.22
N ARG A 321 3.66 -21.45 -3.27
CA ARG A 321 2.50 -20.56 -3.35
C ARG A 321 1.84 -20.68 -4.71
N TYR A 322 0.53 -20.81 -4.68
CA TYR A 322 -0.33 -20.72 -5.86
C TYR A 322 -1.37 -19.63 -5.65
N ARG A 323 -1.58 -18.78 -6.63
CA ARG A 323 -2.63 -17.75 -6.64
C ARG A 323 -3.39 -17.79 -7.95
N LEU A 324 -4.71 -17.82 -7.86
CA LEU A 324 -5.62 -17.60 -8.97
C LEU A 324 -6.38 -16.29 -8.74
N LYS A 325 -6.41 -15.46 -9.76
CA LYS A 325 -7.22 -14.24 -9.75
C LYS A 325 -8.01 -14.13 -11.05
N THR A 326 -9.32 -13.87 -10.93
CA THR A 326 -10.18 -13.55 -12.07
C THR A 326 -10.84 -12.19 -11.87
N TRP A 327 -10.94 -11.42 -12.93
CA TRP A 327 -11.63 -10.12 -12.94
C TRP A 327 -12.09 -9.77 -14.35
N ASN A 328 -12.87 -8.68 -14.49
CA ASN A 328 -13.34 -8.25 -15.79
C ASN A 328 -12.68 -6.93 -16.22
N LYS A 329 -12.46 -6.78 -17.52
CA LYS A 329 -12.10 -5.53 -18.20
C LYS A 329 -12.83 -5.44 -19.53
N ASP A 330 -12.95 -4.23 -20.05
CA ASP A 330 -13.44 -4.01 -21.40
C ASP A 330 -12.48 -4.57 -22.44
N SER A 331 -13.03 -5.26 -23.42
CA SER A 331 -12.46 -5.57 -24.74
C SER A 331 -13.27 -4.88 -25.81
N LYS A 332 -12.79 -4.86 -27.04
CA LYS A 332 -13.50 -4.34 -28.21
C LYS A 332 -13.69 -5.47 -29.20
N ASP A 333 -14.85 -5.50 -29.82
CA ASP A 333 -15.11 -6.35 -30.99
C ASP A 333 -14.58 -5.70 -32.29
N ASP A 334 -14.71 -6.41 -33.41
CA ASP A 334 -14.29 -5.92 -34.73
C ASP A 334 -15.01 -4.65 -35.17
N ASN A 335 -16.16 -4.32 -34.59
CA ASN A 335 -16.93 -3.12 -34.81
C ASN A 335 -16.65 -2.01 -33.78
N ASP A 336 -15.59 -2.13 -32.99
CA ASP A 336 -15.16 -1.17 -31.94
C ASP A 336 -16.14 -1.06 -30.75
N ASN A 337 -17.16 -1.98 -30.67
CA ASN A 337 -18.07 -2.03 -29.53
C ASN A 337 -17.38 -2.62 -28.31
N LYS A 338 -17.61 -2.00 -27.15
CA LYS A 338 -17.04 -2.48 -25.88
C LYS A 338 -17.90 -3.58 -25.27
N PHE A 339 -17.28 -4.64 -24.86
CA PHE A 339 -17.89 -5.68 -24.04
C PHE A 339 -16.98 -6.05 -22.88
N LEU A 340 -17.56 -6.60 -21.79
CA LEU A 340 -16.81 -7.09 -20.64
C LEU A 340 -16.23 -8.47 -20.91
N ASP A 341 -14.92 -8.52 -20.89
CA ASP A 341 -14.19 -9.78 -20.99
C ASP A 341 -13.65 -10.25 -19.65
N ARG A 342 -13.52 -11.56 -19.49
CA ARG A 342 -13.02 -12.20 -18.28
C ARG A 342 -11.53 -12.47 -18.38
N ILE A 343 -10.79 -11.90 -17.46
CA ILE A 343 -9.36 -12.15 -17.32
C ILE A 343 -9.13 -13.20 -16.23
N THR A 344 -8.24 -14.16 -16.51
CA THR A 344 -7.79 -15.16 -15.54
C THR A 344 -6.27 -15.11 -15.45
N GLN A 345 -5.74 -15.03 -14.23
CA GLN A 345 -4.31 -15.05 -13.98
C GLN A 345 -3.95 -16.10 -12.92
N HIS A 346 -3.05 -17.00 -13.29
CA HIS A 346 -2.43 -17.96 -12.38
C HIS A 346 -1.00 -17.51 -12.06
N ARG A 347 -0.62 -17.60 -10.81
CA ARG A 347 0.76 -17.36 -10.37
C ARG A 347 1.22 -18.47 -9.46
N ILE A 348 2.37 -19.07 -9.80
CA ILE A 348 3.02 -20.09 -9.01
C ILE A 348 4.37 -19.55 -8.56
N ARG A 349 4.72 -19.74 -7.30
CA ARG A 349 6.01 -19.37 -6.74
C ARG A 349 6.53 -20.48 -5.85
N LEU A 350 7.77 -20.89 -6.07
CA LEU A 350 8.54 -21.72 -5.17
C LEU A 350 9.71 -20.91 -4.61
N THR A 351 9.88 -20.92 -3.30
CA THR A 351 11.00 -20.23 -2.63
C THR A 351 11.67 -21.19 -1.67
N ILE A 352 12.98 -21.39 -1.82
CA ILE A 352 13.82 -22.17 -0.93
C ILE A 352 14.77 -21.21 -0.25
N THR A 353 14.76 -21.16 1.06
CA THR A 353 15.61 -20.24 1.85
C THR A 353 16.42 -21.04 2.87
N LYS A 354 17.72 -20.77 2.94
CA LYS A 354 18.59 -21.14 4.04
C LYS A 354 19.01 -19.86 4.76
N ASP A 355 18.69 -19.75 6.03
CA ASP A 355 18.96 -18.56 6.83
C ASP A 355 19.60 -18.95 8.17
N ASN A 356 20.89 -18.65 8.33
CA ASN A 356 21.59 -18.81 9.58
C ASN A 356 22.28 -17.51 10.01
N LYS A 357 23.00 -17.50 11.12
CA LYS A 357 23.64 -16.27 11.65
C LYS A 357 24.59 -15.60 10.66
N LEU A 358 25.31 -16.38 9.85
CA LEU A 358 26.35 -15.89 8.92
C LEU A 358 25.82 -15.79 7.48
N LEU A 359 25.16 -16.84 6.99
CA LEU A 359 24.83 -17.04 5.58
C LEU A 359 23.31 -16.98 5.35
N PHE A 360 22.90 -16.25 4.34
CA PHE A 360 21.56 -16.23 3.79
C PHE A 360 21.60 -16.66 2.33
N LEU A 361 20.84 -17.69 1.99
CA LEU A 361 20.64 -18.13 0.61
C LEU A 361 19.15 -18.18 0.31
N ARG A 362 18.73 -17.68 -0.84
CA ARG A 362 17.34 -17.79 -1.33
C ARG A 362 17.33 -18.05 -2.82
N THR A 363 16.72 -19.18 -3.18
CA THR A 363 16.36 -19.49 -4.56
C THR A 363 14.87 -19.30 -4.74
N GLN A 364 14.43 -18.61 -5.77
CA GLN A 364 13.03 -18.36 -6.06
C GLN A 364 12.75 -18.64 -7.54
N GLY A 365 11.71 -19.44 -7.81
CA GLY A 365 11.13 -19.63 -9.13
C GLY A 365 9.71 -19.07 -9.17
N ASP A 366 9.38 -18.34 -10.22
CA ASP A 366 8.06 -17.77 -10.47
C ASP A 366 7.54 -18.17 -11.85
N ILE A 367 6.24 -18.46 -11.93
CA ILE A 367 5.50 -18.65 -13.18
C ILE A 367 4.26 -17.76 -13.10
N SER A 368 3.95 -17.06 -14.18
CA SER A 368 2.75 -16.25 -14.38
C SER A 368 2.09 -16.64 -15.70
N LEU A 369 0.85 -17.10 -15.63
CA LEU A 369 0.00 -17.39 -16.77
C LEU A 369 -1.14 -16.37 -16.75
N TYR A 370 -1.32 -15.64 -17.81
CA TYR A 370 -2.38 -14.67 -17.99
C TYR A 370 -3.21 -15.06 -19.21
N HIS A 371 -4.50 -15.11 -19.06
CA HIS A 371 -5.46 -15.44 -20.11
C HIS A 371 -6.50 -14.32 -20.20
N LYS A 372 -6.65 -13.78 -21.39
CA LYS A 372 -7.72 -12.91 -21.82
C LYS A 372 -8.11 -13.39 -23.24
N ASP A 373 -7.96 -12.59 -24.28
CA ASP A 373 -8.16 -13.01 -25.67
C ASP A 373 -7.05 -14.00 -26.10
N GLU A 374 -5.81 -13.70 -25.70
CA GLU A 374 -4.65 -14.54 -25.92
C GLU A 374 -3.99 -14.96 -24.60
N ASN A 375 -3.24 -16.05 -24.66
CA ASN A 375 -2.43 -16.51 -23.54
C ASN A 375 -1.12 -15.73 -23.48
N SER A 376 -0.73 -15.30 -22.29
CA SER A 376 0.56 -14.70 -22.04
C SER A 376 1.25 -15.44 -20.90
N PHE A 377 2.48 -15.86 -21.13
CA PHE A 377 3.30 -16.63 -20.21
C PHE A 377 4.49 -15.82 -19.74
N GLY A 378 4.90 -15.99 -18.50
CA GLY A 378 6.12 -15.41 -17.96
C GLY A 378 6.73 -16.25 -16.86
N TYR A 379 8.05 -16.27 -16.78
CA TYR A 379 8.76 -16.96 -15.72
C TYR A 379 9.98 -16.18 -15.25
N MET A 380 10.46 -16.50 -14.06
CA MET A 380 11.67 -15.96 -13.46
C MET A 380 12.35 -16.99 -12.58
N VAL A 381 13.67 -17.03 -12.63
CA VAL A 381 14.50 -17.73 -11.64
C VAL A 381 15.45 -16.71 -11.00
N MET A 382 15.49 -16.69 -9.67
CA MET A 382 16.31 -15.76 -8.90
C MET A 382 17.14 -16.50 -7.87
N GLN A 383 18.40 -16.11 -7.76
CA GLN A 383 19.29 -16.49 -6.66
C GLN A 383 19.68 -15.25 -5.85
N GLN A 384 19.53 -15.31 -4.54
CA GLN A 384 20.02 -14.29 -3.61
C GLN A 384 20.99 -14.92 -2.62
N VAL A 385 22.12 -14.25 -2.40
CA VAL A 385 23.14 -14.63 -1.43
C VAL A 385 23.35 -13.47 -0.47
N GLY A 386 23.50 -13.75 0.80
CA GLY A 386 23.78 -12.75 1.82
C GLY A 386 24.78 -13.24 2.84
N ILE A 387 25.64 -12.35 3.28
CA ILE A 387 26.61 -12.60 4.35
C ILE A 387 26.39 -11.58 5.46
N ARG A 388 26.39 -12.06 6.69
CA ARG A 388 26.23 -11.25 7.90
C ARG A 388 27.40 -11.55 8.84
N LYS A 389 28.24 -10.57 9.08
CA LYS A 389 29.38 -10.70 9.99
C LYS A 389 29.51 -9.45 10.85
N ASN A 390 29.48 -9.63 12.16
CA ASN A 390 29.56 -8.52 13.13
C ASN A 390 28.53 -7.40 12.82
N LYS A 391 29.03 -6.21 12.53
CA LYS A 391 28.25 -5.00 12.24
C LYS A 391 27.96 -4.80 10.74
N MET A 392 28.35 -5.75 9.88
CA MET A 392 28.19 -5.65 8.44
C MET A 392 27.26 -6.74 7.90
N GLN A 393 26.44 -6.36 6.92
CA GLN A 393 25.57 -7.26 6.17
C GLN A 393 25.68 -6.90 4.70
N ALA A 394 25.94 -7.88 3.85
CA ALA A 394 25.96 -7.71 2.40
C ALA A 394 25.02 -8.73 1.76
N TYR A 395 24.25 -8.30 0.78
CA TYR A 395 23.35 -9.16 0.02
C TYR A 395 23.49 -8.85 -1.45
N THR A 396 23.52 -9.87 -2.27
CA THR A 396 23.45 -9.76 -3.72
C THR A 396 22.35 -10.66 -4.25
N SER A 397 21.71 -10.26 -5.35
CA SER A 397 20.70 -11.04 -6.04
C SER A 397 20.87 -10.94 -7.54
N LEU A 398 20.60 -12.03 -8.23
CA LEU A 398 20.59 -12.15 -9.68
C LEU A 398 19.32 -12.89 -10.07
N ALA A 399 18.56 -12.33 -11.02
CA ALA A 399 17.34 -12.94 -11.55
C ALA A 399 17.35 -12.89 -13.06
N TYR A 400 17.10 -14.02 -13.71
CA TYR A 400 16.75 -14.09 -15.12
C TYR A 400 15.25 -14.18 -15.26
N PHE A 401 14.66 -13.43 -16.19
CA PHE A 401 13.23 -13.44 -16.46
C PHE A 401 12.97 -13.38 -17.97
N ASN A 402 11.86 -14.01 -18.36
CA ASN A 402 11.32 -13.91 -19.71
C ASN A 402 9.78 -13.92 -19.60
N THR A 403 9.13 -12.97 -20.24
CA THR A 403 7.66 -12.83 -20.25
C THR A 403 7.21 -12.33 -21.61
N ASP A 404 6.14 -12.90 -22.14
CA ASP A 404 5.60 -12.54 -23.46
C ASP A 404 5.20 -11.05 -23.52
N ASP A 405 4.56 -10.55 -22.42
CA ASP A 405 4.13 -9.17 -22.34
C ASP A 405 4.10 -8.64 -20.88
N TYR A 406 3.60 -7.40 -20.72
CA TYR A 406 3.44 -6.79 -19.39
C TYR A 406 2.38 -7.47 -18.51
N ASN A 407 1.42 -8.24 -19.07
CA ASN A 407 0.37 -8.90 -18.30
C ASN A 407 0.90 -10.12 -17.54
N SER A 408 1.86 -10.83 -18.13
CA SER A 408 2.54 -11.98 -17.51
C SER A 408 3.75 -11.62 -16.65
N ARG A 409 4.00 -10.31 -16.40
CA ARG A 409 5.13 -9.84 -15.59
C ARG A 409 5.26 -10.54 -14.26
N VAL A 410 6.49 -10.75 -13.83
CA VAL A 410 6.87 -11.36 -12.56
C VAL A 410 7.47 -10.33 -11.60
N TYR A 411 7.58 -10.68 -10.32
CA TYR A 411 8.06 -9.75 -9.29
C TYR A 411 9.10 -10.40 -8.41
N THR A 412 10.15 -9.67 -8.11
CA THR A 412 11.12 -10.05 -7.09
C THR A 412 11.07 -9.09 -5.90
N TYR A 413 11.53 -9.53 -4.75
CA TYR A 413 11.77 -8.68 -3.59
C TYR A 413 13.27 -8.47 -3.44
N GLU A 414 13.68 -7.22 -3.37
CA GLU A 414 15.06 -6.82 -3.13
C GLU A 414 15.18 -6.15 -1.76
N ARG A 415 16.27 -6.45 -1.06
CA ARG A 415 16.61 -5.67 0.13
C ARG A 415 16.96 -4.25 -0.29
N SER A 416 16.48 -3.27 0.46
CA SER A 416 16.66 -1.85 0.16
C SER A 416 16.98 -1.08 1.43
N THR A 417 17.08 0.24 1.32
CA THR A 417 17.21 1.16 2.44
C THR A 417 16.02 1.05 3.39
N LEU A 418 16.18 1.48 4.64
CA LEU A 418 15.08 1.45 5.61
C LEU A 418 13.92 2.31 5.13
N TYR A 419 12.71 1.82 5.36
CA TYR A 419 11.44 2.45 4.97
C TYR A 419 11.21 2.53 3.45
N ASN A 420 12.03 1.82 2.65
CA ASN A 420 11.86 1.65 1.22
C ASN A 420 11.66 0.17 0.89
N LEU A 421 10.48 -0.17 0.34
CA LEU A 421 10.16 -1.52 -0.12
C LEU A 421 10.42 -1.61 -1.63
N SER A 422 11.34 -2.48 -2.05
CA SER A 422 11.70 -2.66 -3.45
C SER A 422 11.09 -3.95 -3.98
N PHE A 423 10.11 -3.79 -4.87
CA PHE A 423 9.44 -4.90 -5.58
C PHE A 423 9.42 -4.59 -7.08
N PRO A 424 10.56 -4.67 -7.78
CA PRO A 424 10.58 -4.40 -9.21
C PRO A 424 9.67 -5.38 -9.96
N ALA A 425 8.90 -4.81 -10.91
CA ALA A 425 8.14 -5.55 -11.89
C ALA A 425 9.04 -5.85 -13.08
N LEU A 426 9.19 -7.13 -13.42
CA LEU A 426 10.05 -7.60 -14.50
C LEU A 426 9.17 -8.11 -15.64
N TYR A 427 9.40 -7.61 -16.86
CA TYR A 427 8.66 -7.95 -18.08
C TYR A 427 9.56 -7.82 -19.31
N GLY A 428 9.23 -8.54 -20.41
CA GLY A 428 10.12 -8.77 -21.53
C GLY A 428 11.19 -9.81 -21.19
N GLU A 429 12.35 -9.76 -21.79
CA GLU A 429 13.48 -10.64 -21.50
C GLU A 429 14.65 -9.87 -20.91
N GLY A 430 15.27 -10.40 -19.85
CA GLY A 430 16.41 -9.74 -19.24
C GLY A 430 16.95 -10.36 -17.95
N ILE A 431 17.96 -9.68 -17.43
CA ILE A 431 18.62 -10.03 -16.17
C ILE A 431 18.50 -8.84 -15.20
N ARG A 432 17.96 -9.08 -14.02
CA ARG A 432 17.94 -8.13 -12.92
C ARG A 432 19.02 -8.49 -11.91
N PHE A 433 19.83 -7.50 -11.54
CA PHE A 433 20.83 -7.64 -10.47
C PHE A 433 20.60 -6.57 -9.39
N ALA A 434 20.91 -6.89 -8.14
CA ALA A 434 20.93 -5.93 -7.06
C ALA A 434 21.97 -6.34 -6.01
N ALA A 435 22.65 -5.36 -5.42
CA ALA A 435 23.54 -5.52 -4.29
C ALA A 435 23.21 -4.50 -3.22
N THR A 436 23.23 -4.92 -1.95
CA THR A 436 22.93 -4.06 -0.79
C THR A 436 23.97 -4.34 0.29
N ILE A 437 24.58 -3.28 0.81
CA ILE A 437 25.52 -3.36 1.93
C ILE A 437 24.98 -2.48 3.05
N ARG A 438 24.94 -3.02 4.25
CA ARG A 438 24.62 -2.32 5.49
C ARG A 438 25.81 -2.42 6.44
N ALA A 439 26.19 -1.29 7.05
CA ALA A 439 27.18 -1.20 8.09
C ALA A 439 26.59 -0.46 9.30
N ASP A 440 26.61 -1.09 10.46
CA ASP A 440 26.24 -0.51 11.76
C ASP A 440 27.54 -0.08 12.46
N PHE A 441 27.98 1.19 12.27
CA PHE A 441 29.25 1.72 12.81
C PHE A 441 29.20 1.80 14.34
N SER A 442 28.05 2.22 14.88
CA SER A 442 27.78 2.27 16.32
C SER A 442 26.29 1.95 16.57
N SER A 443 25.86 1.94 17.85
CA SER A 443 24.44 1.87 18.22
C SER A 443 23.61 2.98 17.61
N ASN A 444 24.24 4.10 17.30
CA ASN A 444 23.59 5.34 16.87
C ASN A 444 23.79 5.63 15.38
N LEU A 445 24.83 5.10 14.74
CA LEU A 445 25.19 5.42 13.35
C LEU A 445 25.19 4.18 12.47
N MET A 446 24.41 4.22 11.41
CA MET A 446 24.27 3.15 10.42
C MET A 446 24.26 3.74 9.00
N ALA A 447 24.89 3.06 8.06
CA ALA A 447 24.80 3.35 6.62
C ALA A 447 24.28 2.13 5.86
N ILE A 448 23.51 2.41 4.80
CA ILE A 448 23.09 1.43 3.80
C ILE A 448 23.38 2.01 2.42
N ALA A 449 23.98 1.18 1.55
CA ALA A 449 24.11 1.45 0.13
C ALA A 449 23.46 0.31 -0.65
N LYS A 450 22.69 0.63 -1.67
CA LYS A 450 22.10 -0.30 -2.62
C LYS A 450 22.43 0.16 -4.03
N VAL A 451 22.79 -0.79 -4.88
CA VAL A 451 22.83 -0.64 -6.34
C VAL A 451 21.95 -1.72 -6.93
N GLY A 452 21.16 -1.36 -7.94
CA GLY A 452 20.34 -2.30 -8.69
C GLY A 452 20.30 -1.93 -10.16
N GLY A 453 20.09 -2.90 -11.05
CA GLY A 453 19.95 -2.65 -12.47
C GLY A 453 19.23 -3.79 -13.18
N THR A 454 18.58 -3.47 -14.29
CA THR A 454 17.94 -4.47 -15.17
C THR A 454 18.56 -4.38 -16.54
N HIS A 455 19.32 -5.38 -16.93
CA HIS A 455 19.81 -5.49 -18.31
C HIS A 455 18.73 -6.13 -19.17
N ARG A 456 18.21 -5.39 -20.15
CA ARG A 456 17.22 -5.88 -21.11
C ARG A 456 17.90 -6.48 -22.32
N ILE A 457 17.42 -7.67 -22.72
CA ILE A 457 17.91 -8.38 -23.90
C ILE A 457 17.06 -8.01 -25.12
N ASP A 458 15.76 -7.86 -24.91
CA ASP A 458 14.73 -7.65 -25.93
C ASP A 458 14.50 -6.18 -26.32
N ASN A 459 15.02 -5.22 -25.57
CA ASN A 459 14.70 -3.80 -25.78
C ASN A 459 15.89 -2.88 -25.49
N ASN A 460 16.05 -1.85 -26.33
CA ASN A 460 17.10 -0.84 -26.20
C ASN A 460 16.61 0.44 -25.54
N LYS A 461 15.29 0.55 -25.27
CA LYS A 461 14.66 1.73 -24.67
C LYS A 461 13.90 1.35 -23.41
N ILE A 462 13.96 2.19 -22.41
CA ILE A 462 13.29 2.02 -21.14
C ILE A 462 12.48 3.26 -20.83
N GLY A 463 11.26 3.05 -20.28
CA GLY A 463 10.31 4.12 -20.07
C GLY A 463 9.52 4.47 -21.33
N SER A 464 8.75 5.54 -21.27
CA SER A 464 7.93 6.04 -22.37
C SER A 464 7.81 7.57 -22.33
N GLY A 465 7.54 8.18 -23.48
CA GLY A 465 7.40 9.62 -23.62
C GLY A 465 8.64 10.37 -23.16
N LEU A 466 8.49 11.44 -22.38
CA LEU A 466 9.59 12.26 -21.86
C LEU A 466 10.51 11.55 -20.86
N GLN A 467 10.14 10.35 -20.41
CA GLN A 467 10.93 9.52 -19.50
C GLN A 467 11.66 8.37 -20.24
N ALA A 468 11.57 8.33 -21.55
CA ALA A 468 12.29 7.33 -22.34
C ALA A 468 13.80 7.60 -22.25
N ILE A 469 14.54 6.55 -21.95
CA ILE A 469 16.01 6.56 -21.89
C ILE A 469 16.51 5.51 -22.86
N ASP A 470 17.40 5.90 -23.77
CA ASP A 470 18.04 5.01 -24.73
C ASP A 470 19.17 4.24 -24.03
N THR A 471 18.80 3.20 -23.28
CA THR A 471 19.73 2.29 -22.63
C THR A 471 19.12 0.91 -22.44
N LYS A 472 19.97 -0.12 -22.50
CA LYS A 472 19.58 -1.50 -22.14
C LYS A 472 19.60 -1.75 -20.63
N THR A 473 20.35 -0.92 -19.89
CA THR A 473 20.65 -1.21 -18.48
C THR A 473 20.47 0.04 -17.61
N PRO A 474 19.23 0.37 -17.21
CA PRO A 474 19.05 1.37 -16.17
C PRO A 474 19.63 0.87 -14.85
N ILE A 475 20.32 1.76 -14.16
CA ILE A 475 20.92 1.50 -12.86
C ILE A 475 20.28 2.46 -11.86
N ASP A 476 19.89 1.94 -10.71
CA ASP A 476 19.40 2.68 -9.55
C ASP A 476 20.39 2.55 -8.38
N VAL A 477 20.67 3.67 -7.72
CA VAL A 477 21.53 3.73 -6.54
C VAL A 477 20.78 4.41 -5.41
N ASP A 478 20.68 3.72 -4.26
CA ASP A 478 20.12 4.28 -3.03
C ASP A 478 21.22 4.33 -1.97
N LEU A 479 21.40 5.49 -1.36
CA LEU A 479 22.28 5.68 -0.21
C LEU A 479 21.48 6.18 0.99
N GLN A 480 21.73 5.62 2.17
CA GLN A 480 21.08 6.05 3.40
C GLN A 480 22.09 6.10 4.54
N LEU A 481 22.13 7.23 5.21
CA LEU A 481 22.79 7.41 6.49
C LEU A 481 21.72 7.62 7.56
N ARG A 482 21.80 6.90 8.66
CA ARG A 482 20.90 7.05 9.80
C ARG A 482 21.70 7.32 11.05
N TRP A 483 21.44 8.45 11.66
CA TRP A 483 22.00 8.82 12.95
C TRP A 483 20.88 8.97 13.97
N LYS A 484 21.07 8.38 15.15
CA LYS A 484 20.19 8.52 16.32
C LYS A 484 20.97 9.29 17.38
N PHE A 485 20.37 10.24 18.00
CA PHE A 485 20.93 11.03 19.10
C PHE A 485 20.00 11.03 20.32
#